data_d4e5e40681e8b7eb69b9fdd352198fcb
#
_entry.id   d4e5e40681e8b7eb69b9fdd352198fcb
#
_cell.length_a   1.000
_cell.length_b   1.000
_cell.length_c   1.000
_cell.angle_alpha   90.00
_cell.angle_beta   90.00
_cell.angle_gamma   90.00
#
_symmetry.space_group_name_H-M   'P 1'
#
loop_
_entity.id
_entity.type
_entity.pdbx_description
1 polymer ?
#
loop_
_entity_poly.entity_id
_entity_poly.type
_entity_poly.pdbx_seq_one_letter_code
_entity_poly.pdbx_strand_id
1 'polypeptide(L)'
;MDQHILSIEMRAVTKAVDRYLDESMPQTARETTGGNAHIIMFLARNRDREIYQHTIEQKFCITRSTASRVLALMEKKGLIARESVAHDARCKRIVLTDKADAIVADLKANGERIERLLVGGFSDSEKAALRDYVARMRANIERAQREFEHQTLPQSPVVMAPDQDGAEVADTKEENE
;
A
#
# COMPACT_ATOMS: atom_id res chain seq x y z
N MET A 1 -12.11 10.22 -33.93
CA MET A 1 -12.51 9.46 -32.74
C MET A 1 -11.64 9.95 -31.61
N ASP A 2 -12.16 10.84 -30.79
CA ASP A 2 -11.48 11.25 -29.56
C ASP A 2 -11.43 10.04 -28.63
N GLN A 3 -10.28 9.41 -28.56
CA GLN A 3 -10.06 8.28 -27.67
C GLN A 3 -9.82 8.85 -26.27
N HIS A 4 -10.89 9.07 -25.53
CA HIS A 4 -10.81 9.40 -24.10
C HIS A 4 -10.10 8.26 -23.39
N ILE A 5 -8.84 8.49 -23.02
CA ILE A 5 -8.05 7.47 -22.31
C ILE A 5 -8.47 7.54 -20.85
N LEU A 6 -9.31 6.60 -20.41
CA LEU A 6 -9.87 6.53 -19.05
C LEU A 6 -8.82 6.72 -17.94
N SER A 7 -7.61 6.20 -18.12
CA SER A 7 -6.54 6.35 -17.14
C SER A 7 -6.08 7.82 -16.97
N ILE A 8 -6.16 8.64 -18.04
CA ILE A 8 -5.85 10.07 -17.99
C ILE A 8 -6.96 10.81 -17.23
N GLU A 9 -8.21 10.51 -17.57
CA GLU A 9 -9.37 11.11 -16.89
C GLU A 9 -9.38 10.79 -15.39
N MET A 10 -9.13 9.55 -15.02
CA MET A 10 -9.01 9.15 -13.62
C MET A 10 -7.89 9.90 -12.87
N ARG A 11 -6.74 10.10 -13.53
CA ARG A 11 -5.66 10.90 -12.95
C ARG A 11 -6.04 12.37 -12.77
N ALA A 12 -6.77 12.94 -13.72
CA ALA A 12 -7.26 14.31 -13.63
C ALA A 12 -8.23 14.47 -12.46
N VAL A 13 -9.19 13.55 -12.30
CA VAL A 13 -10.12 13.52 -11.16
C VAL A 13 -9.37 13.39 -9.84
N THR A 14 -8.43 12.45 -9.73
CA THR A 14 -7.63 12.26 -8.51
C THR A 14 -6.89 13.55 -8.13
N LYS A 15 -6.21 14.19 -9.10
CA LYS A 15 -5.50 15.47 -8.86
C LYS A 15 -6.45 16.60 -8.44
N ALA A 16 -7.66 16.67 -9.00
CA ALA A 16 -8.65 17.67 -8.62
C ALA A 16 -9.15 17.45 -7.18
N VAL A 17 -9.38 16.19 -6.80
CA VAL A 17 -9.75 15.80 -5.42
C VAL A 17 -8.63 16.17 -4.44
N ASP A 18 -7.38 15.80 -4.74
CA ASP A 18 -6.23 16.10 -3.88
C ASP A 18 -6.07 17.60 -3.68
N ARG A 19 -6.15 18.40 -4.77
CA ARG A 19 -6.08 19.85 -4.70
C ARG A 19 -7.18 20.43 -3.82
N TYR A 20 -8.43 20.00 -4.04
CA TYR A 20 -9.55 20.47 -3.24
C TYR A 20 -9.39 20.15 -1.75
N LEU A 21 -8.94 18.93 -1.42
CA LEU A 21 -8.68 18.52 -0.06
C LEU A 21 -7.59 19.37 0.60
N ASP A 22 -6.52 19.66 -0.13
CA ASP A 22 -5.44 20.51 0.36
C ASP A 22 -5.89 21.97 0.58
N GLU A 23 -6.65 22.54 -0.35
CA GLU A 23 -7.13 23.91 -0.26
C GLU A 23 -8.22 24.09 0.81
N SER A 24 -9.08 23.09 0.98
CA SER A 24 -10.21 23.12 1.90
C SER A 24 -9.86 22.67 3.33
N MET A 25 -8.67 22.14 3.54
CA MET A 25 -8.20 21.68 4.85
C MET A 25 -7.81 22.89 5.73
N PRO A 26 -8.21 22.91 7.02
CA PRO A 26 -7.69 23.88 7.96
C PRO A 26 -6.16 23.92 7.96
N GLN A 27 -5.57 25.12 8.00
CA GLN A 27 -4.12 25.29 7.91
C GLN A 27 -3.37 24.48 8.98
N THR A 28 -3.89 24.46 10.21
CA THR A 28 -3.32 23.69 11.33
C THR A 28 -3.28 22.18 11.04
N ALA A 29 -4.34 21.64 10.44
CA ALA A 29 -4.40 20.23 10.06
C ALA A 29 -3.45 19.93 8.89
N ARG A 30 -3.33 20.83 7.91
CA ARG A 30 -2.40 20.71 6.78
C ARG A 30 -0.94 20.69 7.23
N GLU A 31 -0.53 21.65 8.06
CA GLU A 31 0.82 21.74 8.61
C GLU A 31 1.17 20.52 9.46
N THR A 32 0.20 20.05 10.26
CA THR A 32 0.38 18.89 11.13
C THR A 32 0.50 17.60 10.32
N THR A 33 -0.37 17.37 9.34
CA THR A 33 -0.37 16.12 8.55
C THR A 33 0.72 16.08 7.49
N GLY A 34 1.15 17.24 6.99
CA GLY A 34 2.15 17.34 5.92
C GLY A 34 1.74 16.59 4.65
N GLY A 35 0.48 16.66 4.27
CA GLY A 35 -0.07 15.98 3.09
C GLY A 35 -0.44 14.50 3.30
N ASN A 36 -0.26 13.97 4.52
CA ASN A 36 -0.53 12.55 4.83
C ASN A 36 -1.85 12.32 5.57
N ALA A 37 -2.81 13.25 5.45
CA ALA A 37 -4.13 13.18 6.09
C ALA A 37 -4.88 11.88 5.76
N HIS A 38 -4.74 11.36 4.54
CA HIS A 38 -5.36 10.12 4.10
C HIS A 38 -4.90 8.90 4.91
N ILE A 39 -3.63 8.85 5.35
CA ILE A 39 -3.10 7.79 6.23
C ILE A 39 -3.72 7.90 7.62
N ILE A 40 -3.80 9.11 8.18
CA ILE A 40 -4.45 9.35 9.48
C ILE A 40 -5.91 8.92 9.44
N MET A 41 -6.64 9.29 8.39
CA MET A 41 -8.03 8.90 8.22
C MET A 41 -8.22 7.39 8.04
N PHE A 42 -7.28 6.72 7.36
CA PHE A 42 -7.29 5.27 7.26
C PHE A 42 -7.08 4.62 8.62
N LEU A 43 -6.10 5.05 9.40
CA LEU A 43 -5.85 4.56 10.75
C LEU A 43 -7.06 4.81 11.67
N ALA A 44 -7.67 6.00 11.59
CA ALA A 44 -8.84 6.36 12.39
C ALA A 44 -10.08 5.48 12.11
N ARG A 45 -10.24 5.04 10.86
CA ARG A 45 -11.35 4.15 10.43
C ARG A 45 -11.11 2.67 10.74
N ASN A 46 -9.90 2.29 11.10
CA ASN A 46 -9.50 0.90 11.32
C ASN A 46 -8.85 0.70 12.71
N ARG A 47 -9.32 1.43 13.73
CA ARG A 47 -8.79 1.33 15.10
C ARG A 47 -9.01 -0.03 15.75
N ASP A 48 -10.01 -0.76 15.28
CA ASP A 48 -10.36 -2.12 15.67
C ASP A 48 -9.44 -3.20 15.11
N ARG A 49 -8.49 -2.79 14.26
CA ARG A 49 -7.57 -3.71 13.56
C ARG A 49 -6.12 -3.37 13.84
N GLU A 50 -5.29 -4.38 13.79
CA GLU A 50 -3.84 -4.19 13.81
C GLU A 50 -3.35 -3.74 12.45
N ILE A 51 -2.84 -2.52 12.37
CA ILE A 51 -2.29 -1.95 11.14
C ILE A 51 -0.78 -1.90 11.24
N TYR A 52 -0.13 -2.46 10.22
CA TYR A 52 1.32 -2.51 10.07
C TYR A 52 1.80 -1.68 8.86
N GLN A 53 3.09 -1.46 8.76
CA GLN A 53 3.65 -0.69 7.63
C GLN A 53 3.28 -1.31 6.27
N HIS A 54 3.37 -2.64 6.11
CA HIS A 54 2.99 -3.31 4.86
C HIS A 54 1.52 -3.10 4.48
N THR A 55 0.63 -2.97 5.47
CA THR A 55 -0.79 -2.64 5.23
C THR A 55 -0.93 -1.25 4.60
N ILE A 56 -0.12 -0.29 5.06
CA ILE A 56 -0.08 1.07 4.49
C ILE A 56 0.50 1.04 3.06
N GLU A 57 1.58 0.30 2.83
CA GLU A 57 2.19 0.11 1.51
C GLU A 57 1.17 -0.40 0.49
N GLN A 58 0.46 -1.47 0.82
CA GLN A 58 -0.56 -2.07 -0.03
C GLN A 58 -1.77 -1.14 -0.24
N LYS A 59 -2.28 -0.55 0.86
CA LYS A 59 -3.48 0.29 0.80
C LYS A 59 -3.30 1.51 -0.10
N PHE A 60 -2.13 2.13 -0.05
CA PHE A 60 -1.83 3.39 -0.76
C PHE A 60 -0.95 3.20 -1.99
N CYS A 61 -0.62 1.95 -2.35
CA CYS A 61 0.23 1.64 -3.51
C CYS A 61 1.55 2.42 -3.47
N ILE A 62 2.18 2.51 -2.30
CA ILE A 62 3.46 3.20 -2.09
C ILE A 62 4.57 2.21 -1.78
N THR A 63 5.80 2.60 -2.13
CA THR A 63 6.97 1.76 -1.85
C THR A 63 7.28 1.69 -0.36
N ARG A 64 7.95 0.61 0.07
CA ARG A 64 8.41 0.42 1.44
C ARG A 64 9.22 1.60 1.97
N SER A 65 10.11 2.16 1.13
CA SER A 65 10.93 3.32 1.48
C SER A 65 10.09 4.58 1.70
N THR A 66 9.08 4.79 0.85
CA THR A 66 8.14 5.91 0.99
C THR A 66 7.31 5.77 2.26
N ALA A 67 6.72 4.60 2.51
CA ALA A 67 5.96 4.32 3.72
C ALA A 67 6.80 4.53 4.97
N SER A 68 8.03 3.99 5.00
CA SER A 68 8.94 4.14 6.14
C SER A 68 9.23 5.60 6.45
N ARG A 69 9.54 6.42 5.43
CA ARG A 69 9.82 7.86 5.57
C ARG A 69 8.62 8.64 6.07
N VAL A 70 7.45 8.40 5.49
CA VAL A 70 6.20 9.07 5.87
C VAL A 70 5.82 8.73 7.32
N LEU A 71 5.85 7.46 7.68
CA LEU A 71 5.53 7.00 9.03
C LEU A 71 6.54 7.52 10.07
N ALA A 72 7.83 7.59 9.75
CA ALA A 72 8.83 8.19 10.62
C ALA A 72 8.57 9.69 10.87
N LEU A 73 8.15 10.43 9.82
CA LEU A 73 7.77 11.82 9.97
C LEU A 73 6.52 12.00 10.82
N MET A 74 5.50 11.15 10.64
CA MET A 74 4.28 11.18 11.44
C MET A 74 4.55 10.84 12.91
N GLU A 75 5.42 9.88 13.19
CA GLU A 75 5.87 9.52 14.53
C GLU A 75 6.65 10.67 15.19
N LYS A 76 7.59 11.29 14.45
CA LYS A 76 8.31 12.49 14.92
C LYS A 76 7.38 13.65 15.25
N LYS A 77 6.29 13.82 14.51
CA LYS A 77 5.25 14.83 14.79
C LYS A 77 4.32 14.43 15.94
N GLY A 78 4.45 13.21 16.47
CA GLY A 78 3.63 12.66 17.54
C GLY A 78 2.18 12.36 17.11
N LEU A 79 1.96 12.03 15.83
CA LEU A 79 0.64 11.69 15.30
C LEU A 79 0.35 10.19 15.39
N ILE A 80 1.40 9.39 15.33
CA ILE A 80 1.33 7.95 15.49
C ILE A 80 2.38 7.48 16.49
N ALA A 81 2.14 6.29 17.04
CA ALA A 81 3.13 5.51 17.78
C ALA A 81 3.30 4.14 17.11
N ARG A 82 4.48 3.56 17.27
CA ARG A 82 4.78 2.18 16.85
C ARG A 82 4.90 1.31 18.09
N GLU A 83 3.95 0.40 18.26
CA GLU A 83 3.88 -0.48 19.42
C GLU A 83 4.34 -1.89 19.04
N SER A 84 5.14 -2.50 19.91
CA SER A 84 5.52 -3.92 19.74
C SER A 84 4.31 -4.81 19.99
N VAL A 85 4.16 -5.87 19.21
CA VAL A 85 3.12 -6.88 19.42
C VAL A 85 3.69 -8.06 20.20
N ALA A 86 2.87 -8.70 21.03
CA ALA A 86 3.31 -9.72 21.99
C ALA A 86 3.95 -10.96 21.33
N HIS A 87 3.58 -11.27 20.10
CA HIS A 87 4.00 -12.49 19.40
C HIS A 87 5.14 -12.26 18.38
N ASP A 88 5.49 -11.02 18.05
CA ASP A 88 6.64 -10.72 17.18
C ASP A 88 7.20 -9.32 17.46
N ALA A 89 8.30 -9.25 18.19
CA ALA A 89 8.98 -8.00 18.50
C ALA A 89 9.52 -7.24 17.26
N ARG A 90 9.63 -7.92 16.11
CA ARG A 90 10.06 -7.32 14.83
C ARG A 90 8.93 -6.59 14.13
N CYS A 91 7.69 -7.01 14.38
CA CYS A 91 6.49 -6.37 13.85
C CYS A 91 6.01 -5.29 14.82
N LYS A 92 5.84 -4.07 14.30
CA LYS A 92 5.30 -2.96 15.09
C LYS A 92 3.98 -2.52 14.50
N ARG A 93 2.91 -2.57 15.31
CA ARG A 93 1.63 -2.01 14.92
C ARG A 93 1.69 -0.49 14.98
N ILE A 94 0.94 0.14 14.10
CA ILE A 94 0.85 1.59 13.98
C ILE A 94 -0.47 2.02 14.61
N VAL A 95 -0.40 2.88 15.60
CA VAL A 95 -1.58 3.41 16.30
C VAL A 95 -1.58 4.94 16.25
N LEU A 96 -2.76 5.53 16.23
CA LEU A 96 -2.92 6.98 16.37
C LEU A 96 -2.73 7.38 17.82
N THR A 97 -2.16 8.56 18.03
CA THR A 97 -2.05 9.20 19.35
C THR A 97 -3.25 10.12 19.60
N ASP A 98 -3.44 10.54 20.85
CA ASP A 98 -4.46 11.55 21.22
C ASP A 98 -4.27 12.87 20.47
N LYS A 99 -3.01 13.21 20.11
CA LYS A 99 -2.73 14.39 19.30
C LYS A 99 -3.31 14.28 17.88
N ALA A 100 -3.30 13.10 17.29
CA ALA A 100 -3.93 12.86 15.99
C ALA A 100 -5.46 12.94 16.11
N ASP A 101 -6.04 12.52 17.22
CA ASP A 101 -7.48 12.58 17.46
C ASP A 101 -8.02 14.00 17.43
N ALA A 102 -7.25 14.98 17.89
CA ALA A 102 -7.64 16.39 17.83
C ALA A 102 -7.90 16.89 16.41
N ILE A 103 -7.28 16.28 15.40
CA ILE A 103 -7.44 16.67 13.99
C ILE A 103 -8.31 15.72 13.18
N VAL A 104 -8.61 14.53 13.68
CA VAL A 104 -9.42 13.53 12.97
C VAL A 104 -10.81 14.05 12.66
N ALA A 105 -11.42 14.82 13.59
CA ALA A 105 -12.74 15.39 13.36
C ALA A 105 -12.76 16.35 12.16
N ASP A 106 -11.78 17.23 12.05
CA ASP A 106 -11.64 18.17 10.94
C ASP A 106 -11.38 17.43 9.62
N LEU A 107 -10.50 16.44 9.65
CA LEU A 107 -10.20 15.61 8.49
C LEU A 107 -11.42 14.83 8.02
N LYS A 108 -12.21 14.30 8.96
CA LYS A 108 -13.46 13.58 8.68
C LYS A 108 -14.48 14.51 8.03
N ALA A 109 -14.72 15.69 8.59
CA ALA A 109 -15.65 16.67 8.05
C ALA A 109 -15.24 17.09 6.63
N ASN A 110 -13.94 17.32 6.39
CA ASN A 110 -13.42 17.65 5.07
C ASN A 110 -13.59 16.50 4.07
N GLY A 111 -13.29 15.26 4.48
CA GLY A 111 -13.49 14.06 3.67
C GLY A 111 -14.97 13.82 3.31
N GLU A 112 -15.88 14.02 4.24
CA GLU A 112 -17.33 13.92 3.98
C GLU A 112 -17.83 14.99 3.03
N ARG A 113 -17.24 16.19 3.08
CA ARG A 113 -17.57 17.28 2.16
C ARG A 113 -17.14 16.94 0.74
N ILE A 114 -15.90 16.50 0.53
CA ILE A 114 -15.43 16.13 -0.81
C ILE A 114 -16.23 14.94 -1.36
N GLU A 115 -16.57 13.96 -0.52
CA GLU A 115 -17.40 12.82 -0.95
C GLU A 115 -18.73 13.29 -1.49
N ARG A 116 -19.44 14.19 -0.78
CA ARG A 116 -20.71 14.76 -1.25
C ARG A 116 -20.57 15.53 -2.57
N LEU A 117 -19.46 16.28 -2.75
CA LEU A 117 -19.19 17.00 -3.98
C LEU A 117 -18.90 16.07 -5.15
N LEU A 118 -18.05 15.07 -4.90
CA LEU A 118 -17.60 14.13 -5.93
C LEU A 118 -18.76 13.32 -6.54
N VAL A 119 -19.71 12.93 -5.70
CA VAL A 119 -20.86 12.12 -6.15
C VAL A 119 -22.18 12.95 -6.17
N GLY A 120 -22.08 14.27 -6.20
CA GLY A 120 -23.23 15.17 -6.34
C GLY A 120 -23.99 14.90 -7.63
N GLY A 121 -25.31 14.75 -7.54
CA GLY A 121 -26.16 14.43 -8.69
C GLY A 121 -26.25 12.94 -9.06
N PHE A 122 -25.47 12.07 -8.43
CA PHE A 122 -25.57 10.61 -8.64
C PHE A 122 -26.65 10.00 -7.75
N SER A 123 -27.48 9.13 -8.32
CA SER A 123 -28.38 8.26 -7.59
C SER A 123 -27.61 7.20 -6.78
N ASP A 124 -28.27 6.55 -5.83
CA ASP A 124 -27.61 5.51 -5.02
C ASP A 124 -27.21 4.28 -5.85
N SER A 125 -27.98 3.96 -6.90
CA SER A 125 -27.61 2.91 -7.84
C SER A 125 -26.36 3.26 -8.66
N GLU A 126 -26.22 4.50 -9.12
CA GLU A 126 -25.03 4.97 -9.82
C GLU A 126 -23.80 5.00 -8.91
N LYS A 127 -23.97 5.43 -7.65
CA LYS A 127 -22.89 5.37 -6.65
C LYS A 127 -22.43 3.93 -6.38
N ALA A 128 -23.37 2.98 -6.31
CA ALA A 128 -23.06 1.56 -6.14
C ALA A 128 -22.31 1.00 -7.37
N ALA A 129 -22.79 1.30 -8.58
CA ALA A 129 -22.15 0.91 -9.82
C ALA A 129 -20.73 1.50 -9.96
N LEU A 130 -20.58 2.79 -9.62
CA LEU A 130 -19.26 3.44 -9.65
C LEU A 130 -18.24 2.76 -8.70
N ARG A 131 -18.68 2.41 -7.49
CA ARG A 131 -17.81 1.67 -6.55
C ARG A 131 -17.39 0.31 -7.11
N ASP A 132 -18.33 -0.42 -7.73
CA ASP A 132 -18.02 -1.71 -8.38
C ASP A 132 -17.00 -1.53 -9.51
N TYR A 133 -17.20 -0.55 -10.41
CA TYR A 133 -16.28 -0.28 -11.50
C TYR A 133 -14.86 0.07 -11.01
N VAL A 134 -14.76 0.93 -10.00
CA VAL A 134 -13.47 1.30 -9.39
C VAL A 134 -12.80 0.08 -8.76
N ALA A 135 -13.56 -0.78 -8.06
CA ALA A 135 -13.04 -2.00 -7.45
C ALA A 135 -12.51 -2.98 -8.51
N ARG A 136 -13.25 -3.16 -9.61
CA ARG A 136 -12.85 -4.04 -10.74
C ARG A 136 -11.61 -3.49 -11.46
N MET A 137 -11.53 -2.19 -11.70
CA MET A 137 -10.34 -1.56 -12.30
C MET A 137 -9.11 -1.76 -11.42
N ARG A 138 -9.25 -1.57 -10.10
CA ARG A 138 -8.18 -1.84 -9.15
C ARG A 138 -7.72 -3.30 -9.22
N ALA A 139 -8.64 -4.26 -9.14
CA ALA A 139 -8.33 -5.68 -9.19
C ALA A 139 -7.61 -6.08 -10.50
N ASN A 140 -7.96 -5.46 -11.63
CA ASN A 140 -7.29 -5.71 -12.90
C ASN A 140 -5.82 -5.24 -12.86
N ILE A 141 -5.56 -4.04 -12.33
CA ILE A 141 -4.20 -3.51 -12.21
C ILE A 141 -3.37 -4.34 -11.22
N GLU A 142 -3.94 -4.70 -10.05
CA GLU A 142 -3.26 -5.55 -9.07
C GLU A 142 -2.91 -6.93 -9.62
N ARG A 143 -3.76 -7.49 -10.50
CA ARG A 143 -3.47 -8.75 -11.19
C ARG A 143 -2.31 -8.59 -12.17
N ALA A 144 -2.34 -7.58 -13.01
CA ALA A 144 -1.28 -7.29 -13.97
C ALA A 144 0.07 -7.04 -13.27
N GLN A 145 0.09 -6.37 -12.13
CA GLN A 145 1.30 -6.15 -11.34
C GLN A 145 1.89 -7.46 -10.83
N ARG A 146 1.05 -8.37 -10.28
CA ARG A 146 1.52 -9.70 -9.85
C ARG A 146 2.09 -10.53 -10.99
N GLU A 147 1.43 -10.51 -12.16
CA GLU A 147 1.93 -11.21 -13.35
C GLU A 147 3.29 -10.66 -13.79
N PHE A 148 3.47 -9.35 -13.75
CA PHE A 148 4.73 -8.69 -14.07
C PHE A 148 5.85 -9.05 -13.07
N GLU A 149 5.56 -9.08 -11.76
CA GLU A 149 6.50 -9.48 -10.72
C GLU A 149 6.95 -10.93 -10.91
N HIS A 150 6.03 -11.85 -11.23
CA HIS A 150 6.36 -13.26 -11.52
C HIS A 150 7.24 -13.45 -12.76
N GLN A 151 7.08 -12.61 -13.77
CA GLN A 151 7.91 -12.65 -14.99
C GLN A 151 9.31 -12.06 -14.78
N THR A 152 9.47 -11.18 -13.79
CA THR A 152 10.73 -10.46 -13.54
C THR A 152 11.63 -11.18 -12.53
N LEU A 153 11.12 -12.16 -11.79
CA LEU A 153 11.94 -12.99 -10.90
C LEU A 153 12.79 -13.95 -11.76
N PRO A 154 14.14 -13.92 -11.65
CA PRO A 154 14.98 -14.90 -12.33
C PRO A 154 14.56 -16.30 -11.86
N GLN A 155 14.21 -17.16 -12.80
CA GLN A 155 14.03 -18.57 -12.51
C GLN A 155 15.36 -19.06 -11.92
N SER A 156 15.35 -19.49 -10.67
CA SER A 156 16.53 -20.10 -10.05
C SER A 156 17.01 -21.21 -11.00
N PRO A 157 18.31 -21.26 -11.35
CA PRO A 157 18.81 -22.33 -12.19
C PRO A 157 18.50 -23.65 -11.49
N VAL A 158 17.81 -24.53 -12.23
CA VAL A 158 17.64 -25.92 -11.83
C VAL A 158 19.04 -26.46 -11.59
N VAL A 159 19.43 -26.68 -10.35
CA VAL A 159 20.64 -27.41 -10.01
C VAL A 159 20.42 -28.83 -10.50
N MET A 160 20.95 -29.13 -11.69
CA MET A 160 21.07 -30.52 -12.15
C MET A 160 21.91 -31.24 -11.12
N ALA A 161 21.32 -32.24 -10.49
CA ALA A 161 22.04 -33.20 -9.67
C ALA A 161 23.16 -33.82 -10.53
N PRO A 162 24.39 -34.03 -9.98
CA PRO A 162 25.43 -34.72 -10.71
C PRO A 162 25.00 -36.15 -10.96
N ASP A 163 25.05 -36.57 -12.22
CA ASP A 163 24.87 -37.93 -12.66
C ASP A 163 25.82 -38.84 -11.88
N GLN A 164 25.24 -39.75 -11.13
CA GLN A 164 25.95 -40.92 -10.58
C GLN A 164 25.93 -42.01 -11.64
N ASP A 165 26.90 -41.96 -12.51
CA ASP A 165 27.20 -43.11 -13.34
C ASP A 165 28.74 -43.25 -13.46
N GLY A 166 29.23 -44.41 -13.07
CA GLY A 166 30.59 -44.83 -13.37
C GLY A 166 31.31 -45.53 -12.22
N ALA A 167 30.70 -46.55 -11.64
CA ALA A 167 31.51 -47.59 -10.97
C ALA A 167 31.87 -48.65 -11.98
N GLU A 168 33.14 -48.75 -12.36
CA GLU A 168 33.64 -50.05 -12.85
C GLU A 168 35.13 -50.16 -12.50
N VAL A 169 35.35 -51.10 -11.64
CA VAL A 169 36.30 -52.15 -11.46
C VAL A 169 37.49 -52.16 -12.43
N ALA A 170 38.71 -52.15 -11.88
CA ALA A 170 39.80 -52.97 -12.39
C ALA A 170 40.82 -53.25 -11.28
N ASP A 171 40.74 -54.45 -10.82
CA ASP A 171 41.72 -55.23 -10.15
C ASP A 171 43.01 -55.35 -11.01
N THR A 172 44.17 -55.12 -10.48
CA THR A 172 45.35 -55.94 -10.84
C THR A 172 46.51 -55.68 -9.87
N LYS A 173 46.95 -56.77 -9.32
CA LYS A 173 48.18 -57.15 -8.61
C LYS A 173 49.46 -56.54 -9.16
N GLU A 174 50.39 -56.41 -8.28
CA GLU A 174 51.76 -57.01 -8.21
C GLU A 174 52.63 -56.08 -7.39
N GLU A 175 53.10 -56.51 -6.25
CA GLU A 175 54.38 -57.20 -5.88
C GLU A 175 55.62 -56.34 -6.15
N ASN A 176 56.32 -56.19 -5.11
CA ASN A 176 57.74 -56.31 -4.89
C ASN A 176 58.56 -55.07 -4.38
N GLU A 177 59.21 -55.42 -3.34
CA GLU A 177 60.39 -54.95 -2.64
C GLU A 177 60.23 -53.88 -1.56
#